data_58f88f871e346001796d722785dac55a
#
_entry.id   58f88f871e346001796d722785dac55a
#
_cell.length_a   1.000
_cell.length_b   1.000
_cell.length_c   1.000
_cell.angle_alpha   90.00
_cell.angle_beta   90.00
_cell.angle_gamma   90.00
#
_symmetry.space_group_name_H-M   'P 1'
#
loop_
_entity.id
_entity.type
_entity.pdbx_description
1 polymer ?
#
loop_
_entity_poly.entity_id
_entity_poly.type
_entity_poly.pdbx_seq_one_letter_code
_entity_poly.pdbx_strand_id
1 'polypeptide(L)'
;MKKIVSLVLAALLVLSLAACGSKDNASDGNPVWPTSALNVLETVWNTYGEDEKFAVAGGDFSEANAREDAPGVFDLKDRALADSELGLPETAEVDEAASLVHMMNANTFTAAAYHATGDTAELAQQLRDNIMQRQWMCGVPDKLIVAEVGDEYVVTVFGADELVDTFMTHLNGIYGVSAVHTAYDEAIL
;
A
#
# COMPACT_ATOMS: atom_id res chain seq x y z
N MET A 1 -41.29 -30.92 -41.04
CA MET A 1 -40.01 -31.45 -40.60
C MET A 1 -38.82 -30.44 -40.71
N LYS A 2 -38.78 -29.57 -41.73
CA LYS A 2 -37.68 -28.57 -41.92
C LYS A 2 -37.63 -27.45 -40.86
N LYS A 3 -38.76 -27.10 -40.20
CA LYS A 3 -38.82 -26.00 -39.22
C LYS A 3 -38.41 -26.41 -37.83
N ILE A 4 -38.47 -27.69 -37.47
CA ILE A 4 -38.10 -28.24 -36.16
C ILE A 4 -36.58 -28.41 -36.06
N VAL A 5 -35.90 -28.77 -37.16
CA VAL A 5 -34.45 -28.92 -37.22
C VAL A 5 -33.75 -27.60 -37.05
N SER A 6 -34.34 -26.50 -37.56
CA SER A 6 -33.75 -25.14 -37.45
C SER A 6 -33.80 -24.61 -36.02
N LEU A 7 -34.81 -24.98 -35.22
CA LEU A 7 -34.97 -24.54 -33.84
C LEU A 7 -34.02 -25.27 -32.87
N VAL A 8 -33.72 -26.56 -33.15
CA VAL A 8 -32.78 -27.35 -32.36
C VAL A 8 -31.35 -26.94 -32.60
N LEU A 9 -31.01 -26.51 -33.84
CA LEU A 9 -29.65 -26.02 -34.15
C LEU A 9 -29.38 -24.64 -33.52
N ALA A 10 -30.40 -23.80 -33.37
CA ALA A 10 -30.26 -22.49 -32.70
C ALA A 10 -30.12 -22.64 -31.17
N ALA A 11 -30.70 -23.65 -30.55
CA ALA A 11 -30.59 -23.91 -29.12
C ALA A 11 -29.22 -24.49 -28.72
N LEU A 12 -28.53 -25.18 -29.62
CA LEU A 12 -27.20 -25.74 -29.36
C LEU A 12 -26.05 -24.73 -29.48
N LEU A 13 -26.28 -23.61 -30.17
CA LEU A 13 -25.28 -22.53 -30.31
C LEU A 13 -25.24 -21.55 -29.12
N VAL A 14 -26.25 -21.58 -28.23
CA VAL A 14 -26.31 -20.71 -27.04
C VAL A 14 -25.63 -21.35 -25.82
N LEU A 15 -25.33 -22.65 -25.84
CA LEU A 15 -24.70 -23.36 -24.71
C LEU A 15 -23.17 -23.45 -24.78
N SER A 16 -22.53 -22.94 -25.82
CA SER A 16 -21.06 -23.02 -25.99
C SER A 16 -20.28 -21.77 -25.59
N LEU A 17 -20.92 -20.75 -24.96
CA LEU A 17 -20.27 -19.51 -24.50
C LEU A 17 -20.05 -19.45 -22.97
N ALA A 18 -20.25 -20.56 -22.26
CA ALA A 18 -20.11 -20.60 -20.79
C ALA A 18 -18.90 -21.41 -20.32
N ALA A 19 -17.77 -21.39 -21.03
CA ALA A 19 -16.57 -22.09 -20.59
C ALA A 19 -15.30 -21.36 -21.05
N CYS A 20 -15.06 -20.16 -20.52
CA CYS A 20 -13.74 -19.54 -20.33
C CYS A 20 -13.93 -18.45 -19.28
N GLY A 21 -14.10 -18.85 -18.03
CA GLY A 21 -14.04 -17.97 -16.89
C GLY A 21 -12.61 -17.89 -16.41
N SER A 22 -11.78 -17.07 -17.05
CA SER A 22 -10.69 -16.41 -16.36
C SER A 22 -11.36 -15.56 -15.27
N LYS A 23 -10.98 -15.77 -14.02
CA LYS A 23 -11.34 -14.86 -12.93
C LYS A 23 -10.52 -13.58 -13.13
N ASP A 24 -10.91 -12.76 -14.06
CA ASP A 24 -10.63 -11.36 -13.98
C ASP A 24 -11.54 -10.82 -12.87
N ASN A 25 -10.95 -10.46 -11.74
CA ASN A 25 -11.58 -9.62 -10.75
C ASN A 25 -11.79 -8.25 -11.39
N ALA A 26 -12.78 -8.13 -12.28
CA ALA A 26 -13.38 -6.86 -12.59
C ALA A 26 -14.12 -6.44 -11.30
N SER A 27 -13.55 -5.51 -10.57
CA SER A 27 -14.20 -4.89 -9.42
C SER A 27 -15.55 -4.35 -9.87
N ASP A 28 -16.62 -4.87 -9.30
CA ASP A 28 -17.94 -4.26 -9.34
C ASP A 28 -17.82 -2.89 -8.69
N GLY A 29 -17.46 -1.85 -9.38
CA GLY A 29 -17.51 -0.42 -9.09
C GLY A 29 -17.65 0.09 -7.64
N ASN A 30 -17.57 -0.78 -6.65
CA ASN A 30 -17.52 -0.43 -5.24
C ASN A 30 -16.06 -0.22 -4.83
N PRO A 31 -15.74 0.88 -4.15
CA PRO A 31 -14.40 1.09 -3.60
C PRO A 31 -14.03 -0.11 -2.71
N VAL A 32 -12.83 -0.64 -2.94
CA VAL A 32 -12.26 -1.67 -2.06
C VAL A 32 -11.78 -0.95 -0.81
N TRP A 33 -12.45 -1.16 0.31
CA TRP A 33 -12.03 -0.58 1.59
C TRP A 33 -11.06 -1.54 2.30
N PRO A 34 -9.96 -1.03 2.86
CA PRO A 34 -9.04 -1.86 3.62
C PRO A 34 -9.68 -2.35 4.93
N THR A 35 -9.24 -3.51 5.40
CA THR A 35 -9.73 -4.14 6.64
C THR A 35 -8.70 -4.09 7.78
N SER A 36 -7.48 -3.65 7.49
CA SER A 36 -6.39 -3.44 8.44
C SER A 36 -5.25 -2.66 7.78
N ALA A 37 -4.34 -2.12 8.57
CA ALA A 37 -3.12 -1.47 8.08
C ALA A 37 -2.27 -2.45 7.23
N LEU A 38 -2.16 -3.72 7.65
CA LEU A 38 -1.48 -4.75 6.87
C LEU A 38 -2.19 -4.99 5.52
N ASN A 39 -3.51 -5.06 5.52
CA ASN A 39 -4.29 -5.30 4.29
C ASN A 39 -4.10 -4.19 3.25
N VAL A 40 -3.91 -2.94 3.67
CA VAL A 40 -3.55 -1.83 2.74
C VAL A 40 -2.29 -2.18 1.96
N LEU A 41 -1.19 -2.50 2.67
CA LEU A 41 0.10 -2.77 2.04
C LEU A 41 0.11 -4.07 1.24
N GLU A 42 -0.51 -5.14 1.75
CA GLU A 42 -0.61 -6.43 1.04
C GLU A 42 -1.37 -6.27 -0.27
N THR A 43 -2.49 -5.53 -0.26
CA THR A 43 -3.29 -5.30 -1.46
C THR A 43 -2.48 -4.54 -2.52
N VAL A 44 -1.72 -3.51 -2.12
CA VAL A 44 -0.83 -2.78 -3.02
C VAL A 44 0.29 -3.69 -3.54
N TRP A 45 1.03 -4.37 -2.66
CA TRP A 45 2.17 -5.21 -3.02
C TRP A 45 1.79 -6.37 -3.95
N ASN A 46 0.59 -6.92 -3.79
CA ASN A 46 0.08 -8.00 -4.63
C ASN A 46 -0.26 -7.57 -6.07
N THR A 47 -0.34 -6.27 -6.35
CA THR A 47 -0.55 -5.75 -7.71
C THR A 47 0.74 -5.51 -8.48
N TYR A 48 1.91 -5.57 -7.81
CA TYR A 48 3.19 -5.41 -8.46
C TYR A 48 3.47 -6.54 -9.44
N GLY A 49 3.90 -6.19 -10.66
CA GLY A 49 4.46 -7.14 -11.63
C GLY A 49 5.78 -7.74 -11.13
N GLU A 50 6.17 -8.88 -11.70
CA GLU A 50 7.43 -9.54 -11.29
C GLU A 50 8.68 -8.70 -11.59
N ASP A 51 8.61 -7.81 -12.58
CA ASP A 51 9.66 -6.88 -12.98
C ASP A 51 9.68 -5.58 -12.16
N GLU A 52 8.62 -5.31 -11.39
CA GLU A 52 8.51 -4.17 -10.48
C GLU A 52 8.94 -4.52 -9.04
N LYS A 53 8.91 -5.82 -8.70
CA LYS A 53 9.26 -6.28 -7.35
C LYS A 53 10.75 -6.18 -7.08
N PHE A 54 11.07 -5.81 -5.87
CA PHE A 54 12.42 -5.73 -5.33
C PHE A 54 12.48 -6.38 -3.94
N ALA A 55 13.68 -6.64 -3.44
CA ALA A 55 13.86 -7.30 -2.15
C ALA A 55 13.37 -6.42 -1.00
N VAL A 56 12.35 -6.88 -0.29
CA VAL A 56 11.72 -6.17 0.83
C VAL A 56 11.60 -7.06 2.06
N ALA A 57 11.49 -6.41 3.21
CA ALA A 57 11.08 -7.03 4.47
C ALA A 57 9.94 -6.20 5.09
N GLY A 58 9.03 -6.85 5.78
CA GLY A 58 7.94 -6.18 6.50
C GLY A 58 7.89 -6.55 7.97
N GLY A 59 7.14 -5.76 8.72
CA GLY A 59 6.96 -5.93 10.17
C GLY A 59 7.98 -5.16 11.01
N ASP A 60 7.97 -5.43 12.31
CA ASP A 60 8.86 -4.82 13.30
C ASP A 60 10.19 -5.57 13.46
N PHE A 61 10.52 -6.44 12.52
CA PHE A 61 11.70 -7.29 12.51
C PHE A 61 11.82 -8.27 13.71
N SER A 62 10.79 -8.37 14.55
CA SER A 62 10.72 -9.43 15.57
C SER A 62 10.48 -10.80 14.91
N GLU A 63 10.85 -11.88 15.59
CA GLU A 63 10.61 -13.25 15.13
C GLU A 63 9.13 -13.53 14.81
N ALA A 64 8.21 -12.85 15.51
CA ALA A 64 6.76 -13.03 15.31
C ALA A 64 6.23 -12.33 14.06
N ASN A 65 6.72 -11.11 13.77
CA ASN A 65 6.14 -10.20 12.79
C ASN A 65 6.98 -10.01 11.53
N ALA A 66 8.27 -10.37 11.54
CA ALA A 66 9.12 -10.27 10.37
C ALA A 66 8.58 -11.10 9.21
N ARG A 67 8.56 -10.51 8.02
CA ARG A 67 8.17 -11.14 6.76
C ARG A 67 9.24 -10.85 5.71
N GLU A 68 9.65 -11.87 4.98
CA GLU A 68 10.50 -11.73 3.82
C GLU A 68 9.62 -11.57 2.57
N ASP A 69 10.02 -10.70 1.66
CA ASP A 69 9.37 -10.41 0.38
C ASP A 69 7.87 -10.03 0.48
N ALA A 70 7.44 -9.54 1.65
CA ALA A 70 6.04 -9.19 1.91
C ALA A 70 5.92 -8.12 3.00
N PRO A 71 4.80 -7.36 3.03
CA PRO A 71 4.45 -6.50 4.15
C PRO A 71 4.24 -7.31 5.44
N GLY A 72 4.48 -6.68 6.59
CA GLY A 72 4.29 -7.29 7.91
C GLY A 72 3.68 -6.32 8.91
N VAL A 73 3.02 -6.89 9.94
CA VAL A 73 2.48 -6.13 11.07
C VAL A 73 3.63 -5.49 11.85
N PHE A 74 3.48 -4.22 12.18
CA PHE A 74 4.41 -3.50 13.06
C PHE A 74 3.78 -3.37 14.45
N ASP A 75 4.37 -4.03 15.47
CA ASP A 75 3.85 -3.99 16.84
C ASP A 75 4.09 -2.60 17.47
N LEU A 76 3.00 -1.96 17.88
CA LEU A 76 3.01 -0.60 18.45
C LEU A 76 3.29 -0.56 19.96
N LYS A 77 3.68 -1.69 20.58
CA LYS A 77 4.08 -1.69 21.99
C LYS A 77 5.35 -0.91 22.25
N ASP A 78 6.27 -0.92 21.29
CA ASP A 78 7.47 -0.08 21.30
C ASP A 78 7.27 1.13 20.37
N ARG A 79 6.75 2.20 20.94
CA ARG A 79 6.50 3.46 20.21
C ARG A 79 7.79 4.14 19.75
N ALA A 80 8.86 4.01 20.53
CA ALA A 80 10.15 4.57 20.16
C ALA A 80 10.74 3.84 18.95
N LEU A 81 10.52 2.53 18.83
CA LEU A 81 10.90 1.78 17.63
C LEU A 81 10.07 2.23 16.42
N ALA A 82 8.75 2.40 16.58
CA ALA A 82 7.86 2.85 15.50
C ALA A 82 8.23 4.27 15.03
N ASP A 83 8.62 5.15 15.94
CA ASP A 83 9.14 6.48 15.59
C ASP A 83 10.46 6.37 14.81
N SER A 84 11.42 5.61 15.33
CA SER A 84 12.74 5.48 14.70
C SER A 84 12.69 4.81 13.33
N GLU A 85 11.86 3.79 13.14
CA GLU A 85 11.81 3.02 11.88
C GLU A 85 10.84 3.63 10.86
N LEU A 86 9.66 4.03 11.30
CA LEU A 86 8.57 4.45 10.42
C LEU A 86 8.29 5.97 10.45
N GLY A 87 8.88 6.69 11.41
CA GLY A 87 8.57 8.10 11.64
C GLY A 87 7.18 8.32 12.27
N LEU A 88 6.64 7.32 12.97
CA LEU A 88 5.38 7.44 13.67
C LEU A 88 5.59 8.14 15.03
N PRO A 89 5.09 9.35 15.26
CA PRO A 89 5.24 10.02 16.54
C PRO A 89 4.69 9.17 17.70
N GLU A 90 5.37 9.17 18.84
CA GLU A 90 4.93 8.40 20.01
C GLU A 90 3.52 8.79 20.49
N THR A 91 3.12 10.04 20.22
CA THR A 91 1.82 10.60 20.61
C THR A 91 0.72 10.37 19.59
N ALA A 92 1.03 9.80 18.42
CA ALA A 92 0.04 9.59 17.37
C ALA A 92 -1.09 8.65 17.81
N GLU A 93 -2.31 8.99 17.45
CA GLU A 93 -3.53 8.24 17.77
C GLU A 93 -3.74 7.12 16.72
N VAL A 94 -3.04 6.00 16.90
CA VAL A 94 -3.09 4.82 16.04
C VAL A 94 -3.12 3.54 16.89
N ASP A 95 -3.82 2.52 16.40
CA ASP A 95 -3.89 1.20 17.05
C ASP A 95 -3.37 0.05 16.17
N GLU A 96 -3.20 0.28 14.86
CA GLU A 96 -2.54 -0.66 13.96
C GLU A 96 -1.46 0.02 13.13
N ALA A 97 -0.38 -0.72 12.85
CA ALA A 97 0.61 -0.34 11.86
C ALA A 97 1.12 -1.57 11.09
N ALA A 98 1.56 -1.33 9.86
CA ALA A 98 2.24 -2.30 9.02
C ALA A 98 3.37 -1.61 8.26
N SER A 99 4.38 -2.38 7.86
CA SER A 99 5.53 -1.85 7.12
C SER A 99 5.93 -2.73 5.95
N LEU A 100 6.60 -2.11 4.98
CA LEU A 100 7.28 -2.72 3.85
C LEU A 100 8.54 -1.90 3.57
N VAL A 101 9.72 -2.48 3.78
CA VAL A 101 10.99 -1.77 3.79
C VAL A 101 11.97 -2.46 2.83
N HIS A 102 12.74 -1.70 2.08
CA HIS A 102 13.81 -2.25 1.24
C HIS A 102 14.89 -2.93 2.09
N MET A 103 15.21 -4.20 1.79
CA MET A 103 16.10 -5.02 2.63
C MET A 103 17.51 -4.47 2.79
N MET A 104 18.01 -3.70 1.83
CA MET A 104 19.38 -3.18 1.91
C MET A 104 19.47 -1.83 2.61
N ASN A 105 18.47 -0.97 2.44
CA ASN A 105 18.49 0.37 3.00
C ASN A 105 17.07 0.96 3.05
N ALA A 106 16.59 1.30 4.23
CA ALA A 106 15.30 1.94 4.45
C ALA A 106 15.14 3.27 3.71
N ASN A 107 16.23 4.03 3.49
CA ASN A 107 16.19 5.27 2.71
C ASN A 107 15.91 5.03 1.23
N THR A 108 16.12 3.82 0.72
CA THR A 108 15.82 3.45 -0.66
C THR A 108 14.32 3.25 -0.85
N PHE A 109 13.64 2.66 0.12
CA PHE A 109 12.19 2.55 0.13
C PHE A 109 11.71 2.12 1.50
N THR A 110 10.74 2.85 2.03
CA THR A 110 9.92 2.45 3.18
C THR A 110 8.49 2.89 2.91
N ALA A 111 7.57 1.93 2.96
CA ALA A 111 6.13 2.20 3.02
C ALA A 111 5.59 1.71 4.35
N ALA A 112 4.72 2.51 4.95
CA ALA A 112 3.99 2.14 6.16
C ALA A 112 2.52 2.55 6.05
N ALA A 113 1.64 1.74 6.63
CA ALA A 113 0.23 2.03 6.75
C ALA A 113 -0.16 2.03 8.22
N TYR A 114 -1.10 2.91 8.57
CA TYR A 114 -1.56 3.11 9.94
C TYR A 114 -3.09 3.17 9.97
N HIS A 115 -3.72 2.51 10.94
CA HIS A 115 -5.11 2.73 11.27
C HIS A 115 -5.21 3.85 12.31
N ALA A 116 -5.84 4.96 11.93
CA ALA A 116 -6.04 6.10 12.79
C ALA A 116 -7.22 5.86 13.73
N THR A 117 -7.05 6.18 15.01
CA THR A 117 -8.14 6.22 16.00
C THR A 117 -8.67 7.64 16.22
N GLY A 118 -8.02 8.62 15.58
CA GLY A 118 -8.37 10.03 15.56
C GLY A 118 -8.53 10.57 14.14
N ASP A 119 -8.27 11.86 13.94
CA ASP A 119 -8.38 12.54 12.65
C ASP A 119 -7.21 12.14 11.71
N THR A 120 -7.54 11.62 10.52
CA THR A 120 -6.54 11.17 9.54
C THR A 120 -5.71 12.31 8.97
N ALA A 121 -6.29 13.49 8.78
CA ALA A 121 -5.56 14.65 8.28
C ALA A 121 -4.55 15.17 9.31
N GLU A 122 -4.91 15.15 10.61
CA GLU A 122 -3.98 15.48 11.68
C GLU A 122 -2.84 14.45 11.76
N LEU A 123 -3.15 13.17 11.69
CA LEU A 123 -2.15 12.08 11.65
C LEU A 123 -1.22 12.24 10.44
N ALA A 124 -1.76 12.51 9.26
CA ALA A 124 -0.97 12.69 8.04
C ALA A 124 0.04 13.86 8.19
N GLN A 125 -0.41 14.97 8.78
CA GLN A 125 0.47 16.11 9.05
C GLN A 125 1.55 15.76 10.08
N GLN A 126 1.20 15.08 11.18
CA GLN A 126 2.14 14.65 12.20
C GLN A 126 3.22 13.71 11.63
N LEU A 127 2.81 12.72 10.83
CA LEU A 127 3.73 11.79 10.15
C LEU A 127 4.69 12.53 9.22
N ARG A 128 4.17 13.40 8.35
CA ARG A 128 5.01 14.23 7.47
C ARG A 128 6.05 15.01 8.25
N ASP A 129 5.62 15.75 9.25
CA ASP A 129 6.49 16.65 10.00
C ASP A 129 7.55 15.88 10.81
N ASN A 130 7.18 14.70 11.34
CA ASN A 130 8.10 13.86 12.09
C ASN A 130 9.16 13.24 11.17
N ILE A 131 8.75 12.68 10.02
CA ILE A 131 9.69 12.12 9.03
C ILE A 131 10.63 13.20 8.50
N MET A 132 10.14 14.41 8.25
CA MET A 132 10.95 15.54 7.79
C MET A 132 12.02 15.98 8.81
N GLN A 133 11.79 15.74 10.10
CA GLN A 133 12.74 16.10 11.16
C GLN A 133 13.79 15.03 11.43
N ARG A 134 13.68 13.86 10.79
CA ARG A 134 14.64 12.75 10.99
C ARG A 134 16.04 13.15 10.56
N GLN A 135 17.01 12.69 11.34
CA GLN A 135 18.42 12.76 10.94
C GLN A 135 18.78 11.52 10.12
N TRP A 136 18.94 11.70 8.82
CA TRP A 136 19.29 10.63 7.90
C TRP A 136 20.78 10.34 7.92
N MET A 137 21.19 9.10 8.22
CA MET A 137 22.61 8.74 8.33
C MET A 137 23.23 8.29 7.00
N CYS A 138 22.43 7.79 6.05
CA CYS A 138 22.91 7.23 4.78
C CYS A 138 22.33 7.93 3.55
N GLY A 139 22.02 9.21 3.66
CA GLY A 139 21.38 10.01 2.61
C GLY A 139 19.91 10.29 2.92
N VAL A 140 19.40 11.37 2.38
CA VAL A 140 17.99 11.78 2.47
C VAL A 140 17.22 11.01 1.40
N PRO A 141 15.99 10.55 1.64
CA PRO A 141 15.13 10.04 0.57
C PRO A 141 14.88 11.10 -0.51
N ASP A 142 14.74 10.66 -1.76
CA ASP A 142 14.43 11.58 -2.87
C ASP A 142 13.02 12.14 -2.74
N LYS A 143 12.08 11.34 -2.22
CA LYS A 143 10.66 11.68 -2.12
C LYS A 143 10.03 11.12 -0.85
N LEU A 144 9.10 11.89 -0.27
CA LEU A 144 8.15 11.46 0.75
C LEU A 144 6.73 11.79 0.28
N ILE A 145 5.84 10.83 0.35
CA ILE A 145 4.41 11.03 0.12
C ILE A 145 3.65 10.51 1.34
N VAL A 146 2.63 11.28 1.76
CA VAL A 146 1.63 10.86 2.72
C VAL A 146 0.27 10.90 2.03
N ALA A 147 -0.50 9.85 2.16
CA ALA A 147 -1.82 9.71 1.55
C ALA A 147 -2.83 9.17 2.56
N GLU A 148 -4.06 9.66 2.48
CA GLU A 148 -5.18 9.11 3.23
C GLU A 148 -5.87 8.03 2.37
N VAL A 149 -6.24 6.91 3.00
CA VAL A 149 -6.96 5.80 2.37
C VAL A 149 -8.28 5.60 3.11
N GLY A 150 -9.34 6.07 2.51
CA GLY A 150 -10.63 6.19 3.20
C GLY A 150 -10.58 7.18 4.36
N ASP A 151 -11.43 6.94 5.34
CA ASP A 151 -11.58 7.83 6.50
C ASP A 151 -10.80 7.33 7.74
N GLU A 152 -10.10 6.18 7.63
CA GLU A 152 -9.51 5.49 8.79
C GLU A 152 -8.03 5.15 8.62
N TYR A 153 -7.46 5.23 7.39
CA TYR A 153 -6.07 4.83 7.17
C TYR A 153 -5.23 5.96 6.61
N VAL A 154 -3.98 6.01 7.06
CA VAL A 154 -2.95 6.88 6.51
C VAL A 154 -1.77 6.02 6.05
N VAL A 155 -1.23 6.34 4.89
CA VAL A 155 -0.07 5.67 4.32
C VAL A 155 1.05 6.67 4.15
N THR A 156 2.25 6.31 4.60
CA THR A 156 3.48 7.02 4.26
C THR A 156 4.31 6.17 3.31
N VAL A 157 4.94 6.80 2.35
CA VAL A 157 5.98 6.16 1.54
C VAL A 157 7.10 7.15 1.26
N PHE A 158 8.34 6.73 1.50
CA PHE A 158 9.52 7.53 1.20
C PHE A 158 10.65 6.67 0.64
N GLY A 159 11.51 7.27 -0.16
CA GLY A 159 12.64 6.59 -0.77
C GLY A 159 13.03 7.18 -2.11
N ALA A 160 13.57 6.33 -2.99
CA ALA A 160 13.91 6.69 -4.35
C ALA A 160 12.66 7.00 -5.17
N ASP A 161 12.71 8.05 -5.99
CA ASP A 161 11.57 8.56 -6.77
C ASP A 161 10.80 7.48 -7.50
N GLU A 162 11.51 6.63 -8.26
CA GLU A 162 10.87 5.59 -9.08
C GLU A 162 10.08 4.58 -8.24
N LEU A 163 10.61 4.20 -7.06
CA LEU A 163 9.95 3.22 -6.18
C LEU A 163 8.72 3.84 -5.49
N VAL A 164 8.84 5.10 -5.06
CA VAL A 164 7.75 5.84 -4.45
C VAL A 164 6.63 6.08 -5.46
N ASP A 165 6.96 6.49 -6.70
CA ASP A 165 5.97 6.75 -7.74
C ASP A 165 5.26 5.47 -8.20
N THR A 166 5.98 4.36 -8.30
CA THR A 166 5.41 3.04 -8.59
C THR A 166 4.42 2.64 -7.48
N PHE A 167 4.83 2.75 -6.21
CA PHE A 167 3.94 2.44 -5.08
C PHE A 167 2.66 3.30 -5.11
N MET A 168 2.79 4.60 -5.33
CA MET A 168 1.65 5.51 -5.40
C MET A 168 0.75 5.24 -6.59
N THR A 169 1.31 4.80 -7.71
CA THR A 169 0.52 4.39 -8.89
C THR A 169 -0.38 3.19 -8.55
N HIS A 170 0.17 2.18 -7.88
CA HIS A 170 -0.59 1.02 -7.42
C HIS A 170 -1.63 1.40 -6.35
N LEU A 171 -1.23 2.19 -5.34
CA LEU A 171 -2.12 2.65 -4.28
C LEU A 171 -3.32 3.43 -4.84
N ASN A 172 -3.06 4.37 -5.76
CA ASN A 172 -4.10 5.14 -6.43
C ASN A 172 -5.00 4.26 -7.30
N GLY A 173 -4.42 3.29 -8.02
CA GLY A 173 -5.17 2.35 -8.87
C GLY A 173 -6.17 1.51 -8.09
N ILE A 174 -5.89 1.21 -6.81
CA ILE A 174 -6.75 0.39 -5.95
C ILE A 174 -7.78 1.23 -5.20
N TYR A 175 -7.32 2.31 -4.56
CA TYR A 175 -8.13 3.07 -3.59
C TYR A 175 -8.60 4.43 -4.14
N GLY A 176 -8.11 4.86 -5.31
CA GLY A 176 -8.47 6.15 -5.89
C GLY A 176 -7.93 7.35 -5.11
N VAL A 177 -6.81 7.18 -4.41
CA VAL A 177 -6.22 8.20 -3.54
C VAL A 177 -5.09 8.96 -4.21
N SER A 178 -4.88 10.19 -3.77
CA SER A 178 -3.74 11.02 -4.15
C SER A 178 -2.97 11.45 -2.89
N ALA A 179 -1.75 11.94 -3.09
CA ALA A 179 -0.97 12.50 -1.99
C ALA A 179 -1.71 13.67 -1.33
N VAL A 180 -1.76 13.66 0.01
CA VAL A 180 -2.21 14.82 0.79
C VAL A 180 -1.03 15.69 1.20
N HIS A 181 0.15 15.08 1.39
CA HIS A 181 1.42 15.78 1.62
C HIS A 181 2.52 15.18 0.77
N THR A 182 3.41 16.04 0.26
CA THR A 182 4.66 15.66 -0.42
C THR A 182 5.82 16.42 0.21
N ALA A 183 6.98 15.79 0.26
CA ALA A 183 8.23 16.42 0.73
C ALA A 183 9.45 15.77 0.04
N TYR A 184 10.62 16.42 0.17
CA TYR A 184 11.87 16.06 -0.50
C TYR A 184 11.81 16.12 -2.04
N ASP A 185 10.75 16.68 -2.61
CA ASP A 185 10.75 17.02 -4.03
C ASP A 185 11.82 18.10 -4.31
N GLU A 186 12.48 18.09 -5.48
CA GLU A 186 13.71 18.83 -5.83
C GLU A 186 13.81 20.32 -5.42
N ALA A 187 12.87 20.86 -4.72
CA ALA A 187 12.76 22.26 -4.35
C ALA A 187 13.53 22.65 -3.06
N ILE A 188 14.27 21.72 -2.42
CA ILE A 188 14.94 21.97 -1.12
C ILE A 188 16.45 21.62 -1.17
N LEU A 189 17.10 21.88 -2.29
CA LEU A 189 18.56 21.92 -2.36
C LEU A 189 19.04 23.33 -2.61
#